data_5492d6208a47c929a4e89e89cd7eae49
#
_entry.id   5492d6208a47c929a4e89e89cd7eae49
#
_cell.length_a   1.000
_cell.length_b   1.000
_cell.length_c   1.000
_cell.angle_alpha   90.00
_cell.angle_beta   90.00
_cell.angle_gamma   90.00
#
_symmetry.space_group_name_H-M   'P 1'
#
loop_
_entity.id
_entity.type
_entity.pdbx_description
1 polymer ?
#
loop_
_entity_poly.entity_id
_entity_poly.type
_entity_poly.pdbx_seq_one_letter_code
_entity_poly.pdbx_strand_id
1 'polypeptide(L)'
;MLVTSSEWAAPEARLQRWQADQAGSWKEVGAAIPVTLGSAGMGWGLGLHLEAAGPRKREGDRRSPAGVFSLGDAFGYAATAPAGVRVRYRGADRRDYFVDDVASADYNQWRRIPAPSPNQPGERWGSFERMRRDDDAYELGLVVEHNAACVPGAGSAIFVHVWGAPRAPTLGCTAMSKDDLLTLLRWLDPAAAPVLVQAPRTALPALRLR
;
A
#
# COMPACT_ATOMS: atom_id res chain seq x y z
N MET A 1 -9.30 2.43 7.77
CA MET A 1 -9.64 2.86 6.38
C MET A 1 -10.32 1.70 5.67
N LEU A 2 -11.36 1.97 4.91
CA LEU A 2 -12.09 0.95 4.13
C LEU A 2 -12.05 1.32 2.64
N VAL A 3 -11.43 0.49 1.82
CA VAL A 3 -11.42 0.63 0.36
C VAL A 3 -12.35 -0.41 -0.25
N THR A 4 -13.33 0.05 -1.04
CA THR A 4 -14.29 -0.83 -1.68
C THR A 4 -14.41 -0.59 -3.17
N SER A 5 -14.36 -1.66 -3.95
CA SER A 5 -14.72 -1.67 -5.37
C SER A 5 -16.09 -2.31 -5.60
N SER A 6 -16.63 -2.20 -6.82
CA SER A 6 -17.88 -2.87 -7.20
C SER A 6 -17.72 -4.38 -7.29
N GLU A 7 -16.59 -4.84 -7.83
CA GLU A 7 -16.30 -6.25 -8.12
C GLU A 7 -14.78 -6.52 -8.10
N TRP A 8 -14.39 -7.79 -8.21
CA TRP A 8 -13.00 -8.22 -8.16
C TRP A 8 -12.12 -7.64 -9.26
N ALA A 9 -12.63 -7.45 -10.46
CA ALA A 9 -11.86 -6.97 -11.61
C ALA A 9 -11.86 -5.45 -11.75
N ALA A 10 -12.61 -4.71 -10.91
CA ALA A 10 -12.71 -3.26 -11.02
C ALA A 10 -11.43 -2.58 -10.54
N PRO A 11 -10.78 -1.75 -11.38
CA PRO A 11 -9.61 -0.98 -10.97
C PRO A 11 -9.97 0.32 -10.26
N GLU A 12 -11.23 0.72 -10.24
CA GLU A 12 -11.73 1.90 -9.52
C GLU A 12 -12.36 1.50 -8.19
N ALA A 13 -12.10 2.31 -7.16
CA ALA A 13 -12.63 2.07 -5.82
C ALA A 13 -12.86 3.39 -5.07
N ARG A 14 -13.41 3.28 -3.88
CA ARG A 14 -13.57 4.38 -2.94
C ARG A 14 -12.96 4.03 -1.60
N LEU A 15 -12.21 4.96 -1.03
CA LEU A 15 -11.69 4.89 0.32
C LEU A 15 -12.56 5.72 1.25
N GLN A 16 -13.09 5.11 2.30
CA GLN A 16 -13.77 5.78 3.41
C GLN A 16 -12.94 5.66 4.68
N ARG A 17 -12.73 6.78 5.36
CA ARG A 17 -12.13 6.79 6.69
C ARG A 17 -13.19 6.46 7.74
N TRP A 18 -12.85 5.62 8.70
CA TRP A 18 -13.72 5.23 9.82
C TRP A 18 -12.97 5.38 11.12
N GLN A 19 -13.64 5.87 12.13
CA GLN A 19 -13.08 6.02 13.46
C GLN A 19 -14.07 5.51 14.50
N ALA A 20 -13.59 4.72 15.45
CA ALA A 20 -14.39 4.35 16.62
C ALA A 20 -14.47 5.54 17.58
N ASP A 21 -15.64 5.80 18.16
CA ASP A 21 -15.78 6.70 19.30
C ASP A 21 -15.43 5.99 20.61
N GLN A 22 -15.51 6.72 21.74
CA GLN A 22 -15.20 6.18 23.06
C GLN A 22 -16.11 5.01 23.48
N ALA A 23 -17.30 4.89 22.88
CA ALA A 23 -18.24 3.80 23.13
C ALA A 23 -17.98 2.59 22.19
N GLY A 24 -16.97 2.67 21.31
CA GLY A 24 -16.64 1.63 20.34
C GLY A 24 -17.50 1.64 19.05
N SER A 25 -18.36 2.65 18.90
CA SER A 25 -19.19 2.78 17.68
C SER A 25 -18.38 3.40 16.56
N TRP A 26 -18.45 2.78 15.37
CA TRP A 26 -17.71 3.24 14.18
C TRP A 26 -18.50 4.32 13.43
N LYS A 27 -17.81 5.42 13.12
CA LYS A 27 -18.36 6.55 12.37
C LYS A 27 -17.49 6.88 11.15
N GLU A 28 -18.12 7.26 10.07
CA GLU A 28 -17.45 7.81 8.89
C GLU A 28 -16.81 9.16 9.19
N VAL A 29 -15.59 9.38 8.67
CA VAL A 29 -14.84 10.62 8.81
C VAL A 29 -14.61 11.24 7.45
N GLY A 30 -15.23 12.40 7.21
CA GLY A 30 -15.11 13.13 5.95
C GLY A 30 -15.75 12.43 4.76
N ALA A 31 -15.57 13.01 3.58
CA ALA A 31 -16.05 12.43 2.33
C ALA A 31 -15.23 11.22 1.90
N ALA A 32 -15.87 10.32 1.14
CA ALA A 32 -15.19 9.20 0.50
C ALA A 32 -14.25 9.69 -0.60
N ILE A 33 -13.04 9.18 -0.61
CA ILE A 33 -11.95 9.54 -1.52
C ILE A 33 -11.97 8.58 -2.73
N PRO A 34 -11.99 9.08 -3.97
CA PRO A 34 -11.82 8.23 -5.15
C PRO A 34 -10.38 7.69 -5.19
N VAL A 35 -10.25 6.39 -5.37
CA VAL A 35 -8.95 5.72 -5.49
C VAL A 35 -8.93 4.79 -6.68
N THR A 36 -7.72 4.48 -7.17
CA THR A 36 -7.50 3.45 -8.17
C THR A 36 -6.69 2.30 -7.58
N LEU A 37 -6.90 1.14 -8.13
CA LEU A 37 -6.32 -0.14 -7.74
C LEU A 37 -5.46 -0.71 -8.86
N GLY A 38 -4.96 -1.89 -8.66
CA GLY A 38 -4.31 -2.66 -9.71
C GLY A 38 -5.19 -2.78 -10.95
N SER A 39 -4.60 -2.71 -12.14
CA SER A 39 -5.33 -2.75 -13.42
C SER A 39 -6.15 -4.03 -13.62
N ALA A 40 -5.85 -5.11 -12.91
CA ALA A 40 -6.62 -6.36 -12.86
C ALA A 40 -7.55 -6.45 -11.61
N GLY A 41 -7.79 -5.32 -10.93
CA GLY A 41 -8.64 -5.24 -9.74
C GLY A 41 -7.98 -5.79 -8.48
N MET A 42 -8.66 -6.66 -7.74
CA MET A 42 -8.20 -7.20 -6.46
C MET A 42 -8.05 -8.72 -6.46
N GLY A 43 -7.27 -9.24 -5.48
CA GLY A 43 -7.18 -10.65 -5.13
C GLY A 43 -6.83 -10.78 -3.65
N TRP A 44 -7.30 -11.83 -2.97
CA TRP A 44 -7.00 -12.07 -1.56
C TRP A 44 -5.50 -12.09 -1.30
N GLY A 45 -5.05 -11.19 -0.45
CA GLY A 45 -3.67 -11.06 -0.03
C GLY A 45 -3.35 -11.83 1.26
N LEU A 46 -2.15 -11.62 1.79
CA LEU A 46 -1.71 -12.13 3.09
C LEU A 46 -1.66 -10.98 4.09
N GLY A 47 -2.51 -10.99 5.10
CA GLY A 47 -2.65 -9.94 6.10
C GLY A 47 -3.20 -10.48 7.42
N LEU A 48 -3.95 -9.65 8.14
CA LEU A 48 -4.53 -9.95 9.46
C LEU A 48 -5.83 -10.76 9.40
N HIS A 49 -6.31 -11.08 8.20
CA HIS A 49 -7.56 -11.80 7.97
C HIS A 49 -7.31 -13.30 7.74
N LEU A 50 -8.34 -14.08 7.98
CA LEU A 50 -8.36 -15.50 7.62
C LEU A 50 -8.49 -15.66 6.11
N GLU A 51 -8.06 -16.80 5.63
CA GLU A 51 -8.20 -17.18 4.22
C GLU A 51 -9.67 -17.26 3.81
N ALA A 52 -10.00 -16.72 2.65
CA ALA A 52 -11.35 -16.72 2.08
C ALA A 52 -11.33 -17.19 0.63
N ALA A 53 -12.46 -17.68 0.14
CA ALA A 53 -12.63 -18.12 -1.24
C ALA A 53 -12.59 -16.91 -2.21
N GLY A 54 -11.93 -17.07 -3.35
CA GLY A 54 -11.85 -16.04 -4.40
C GLY A 54 -10.48 -15.96 -5.06
N PRO A 55 -10.29 -14.97 -5.95
CA PRO A 55 -9.00 -14.76 -6.61
C PRO A 55 -7.91 -14.48 -5.58
N ARG A 56 -6.72 -15.01 -5.80
CA ARG A 56 -5.54 -14.81 -4.95
C ARG A 56 -4.62 -13.78 -5.53
N LYS A 57 -4.06 -12.92 -4.67
CA LYS A 57 -2.96 -12.03 -5.01
C LYS A 57 -1.70 -12.85 -5.24
N ARG A 58 -0.98 -12.53 -6.33
CA ARG A 58 0.32 -13.11 -6.69
C ARG A 58 1.26 -12.02 -7.17
N GLU A 59 2.55 -12.32 -7.19
CA GLU A 59 3.54 -11.43 -7.80
C GLU A 59 3.24 -11.20 -9.28
N GLY A 60 3.34 -9.96 -9.75
CA GLY A 60 3.16 -9.59 -11.16
C GLY A 60 1.74 -9.68 -11.72
N ASP A 61 0.72 -10.03 -10.91
CA ASP A 61 -0.67 -10.25 -11.36
C ASP A 61 -1.48 -8.96 -11.60
N ARG A 62 -0.89 -7.80 -11.31
CA ARG A 62 -1.52 -6.47 -11.42
C ARG A 62 -2.79 -6.31 -10.56
N ARG A 63 -2.94 -7.07 -9.49
CA ARG A 63 -4.06 -6.98 -8.54
C ARG A 63 -3.62 -6.30 -7.26
N SER A 64 -4.45 -5.45 -6.71
CA SER A 64 -4.29 -4.97 -5.34
C SER A 64 -4.68 -6.08 -4.36
N PRO A 65 -4.00 -6.21 -3.21
CA PRO A 65 -4.38 -7.22 -2.23
C PRO A 65 -5.71 -6.86 -1.58
N ALA A 66 -6.68 -7.78 -1.59
CA ALA A 66 -7.87 -7.73 -0.75
C ALA A 66 -7.56 -8.32 0.62
N GLY A 67 -8.14 -7.75 1.67
CA GLY A 67 -7.95 -8.23 3.04
C GLY A 67 -7.94 -7.13 4.09
N VAL A 68 -7.34 -7.43 5.23
CA VAL A 68 -7.08 -6.50 6.34
C VAL A 68 -5.57 -6.45 6.56
N PHE A 69 -5.01 -5.25 6.54
CA PHE A 69 -3.56 -5.04 6.61
C PHE A 69 -3.22 -3.96 7.64
N SER A 70 -2.18 -4.20 8.43
CA SER A 70 -1.52 -3.12 9.16
C SER A 70 -0.82 -2.17 8.19
N LEU A 71 -0.45 -1.00 8.70
CA LEU A 71 0.22 0.04 7.94
C LEU A 71 1.66 0.18 8.44
N GLY A 72 2.58 0.28 7.51
CA GLY A 72 3.99 0.52 7.76
C GLY A 72 4.35 2.01 7.74
N ASP A 73 5.58 2.30 7.34
CA ASP A 73 6.09 3.66 7.25
C ASP A 73 5.39 4.46 6.15
N ALA A 74 5.12 5.73 6.41
CA ALA A 74 4.96 6.70 5.35
C ALA A 74 6.31 6.99 4.69
N PHE A 75 6.31 7.37 3.44
CA PHE A 75 7.53 7.70 2.72
C PHE A 75 7.29 8.83 1.70
N GLY A 76 8.37 9.38 1.17
CA GLY A 76 8.28 10.35 0.09
C GLY A 76 9.64 10.96 -0.26
N TYR A 77 9.65 11.94 -1.18
CA TYR A 77 10.89 12.55 -1.67
C TYR A 77 11.45 13.63 -0.75
N ALA A 78 10.64 14.18 0.15
CA ALA A 78 11.13 15.12 1.16
C ALA A 78 11.97 14.37 2.20
N ALA A 79 12.99 15.04 2.75
CA ALA A 79 13.84 14.44 3.78
C ALA A 79 13.10 14.22 5.11
N THR A 80 12.06 15.01 5.37
CA THR A 80 11.26 14.98 6.59
C THR A 80 9.77 14.85 6.28
N ALA A 81 9.01 14.31 7.24
CA ALA A 81 7.57 14.17 7.12
C ALA A 81 6.88 15.52 6.85
N PRO A 82 5.83 15.56 6.02
CA PRO A 82 4.97 16.73 5.92
C PRO A 82 4.37 17.12 7.28
N ALA A 83 4.17 18.42 7.52
CA ALA A 83 3.60 18.91 8.77
C ALA A 83 2.26 18.23 9.10
N GLY A 84 2.10 17.78 10.35
CA GLY A 84 0.90 17.11 10.85
C GLY A 84 0.83 15.61 10.59
N VAL A 85 1.79 15.02 9.87
CA VAL A 85 1.90 13.56 9.71
C VAL A 85 2.57 12.97 10.96
N ARG A 86 1.91 12.00 11.60
CA ARG A 86 2.37 11.35 12.84
C ARG A 86 2.90 9.94 12.62
N VAL A 87 2.58 9.35 11.49
CA VAL A 87 3.12 8.04 11.08
C VAL A 87 4.63 8.17 10.89
N ARG A 88 5.39 7.15 11.29
CA ARG A 88 6.84 7.12 11.04
C ARG A 88 7.10 7.34 9.56
N TYR A 89 8.03 8.24 9.23
CA TYR A 89 8.28 8.65 7.87
C TYR A 89 9.70 8.36 7.44
N ARG A 90 9.86 7.95 6.20
CA ARG A 90 11.14 7.69 5.56
C ARG A 90 11.30 8.55 4.31
N GLY A 91 12.25 9.48 4.35
CA GLY A 91 12.67 10.22 3.14
C GLY A 91 13.44 9.30 2.21
N ALA A 92 12.96 9.12 0.99
CA ALA A 92 13.57 8.28 -0.02
C ALA A 92 14.54 9.06 -0.89
N ASP A 93 15.72 8.53 -1.14
CA ASP A 93 16.67 9.02 -2.15
C ASP A 93 16.92 7.96 -3.25
N ARG A 94 17.85 8.25 -4.18
CA ARG A 94 18.14 7.35 -5.32
C ARG A 94 18.82 6.03 -4.92
N ARG A 95 19.13 5.83 -3.65
CA ARG A 95 19.75 4.61 -3.09
C ARG A 95 18.73 3.72 -2.38
N ASP A 96 17.47 4.13 -2.30
CA ASP A 96 16.40 3.39 -1.65
C ASP A 96 15.60 2.58 -2.69
N TYR A 97 15.42 1.31 -2.38
CA TYR A 97 14.76 0.33 -3.23
C TYR A 97 13.78 -0.50 -2.40
N PHE A 98 12.70 -0.93 -3.01
CA PHE A 98 11.85 -1.98 -2.45
C PHE A 98 12.00 -3.21 -3.35
N VAL A 99 12.42 -4.34 -2.78
CA VAL A 99 12.81 -5.51 -3.57
C VAL A 99 11.60 -6.39 -3.84
N ASP A 100 11.31 -6.61 -5.11
CA ASP A 100 10.24 -7.48 -5.60
C ASP A 100 10.76 -8.74 -6.33
N ASP A 101 12.07 -8.99 -6.23
CA ASP A 101 12.72 -10.19 -6.74
C ASP A 101 12.39 -11.41 -5.88
N VAL A 102 11.54 -12.30 -6.40
CA VAL A 102 11.09 -13.52 -5.71
C VAL A 102 12.21 -14.50 -5.35
N ALA A 103 13.37 -14.41 -6.01
CA ALA A 103 14.53 -15.25 -5.74
C ALA A 103 15.44 -14.64 -4.66
N SER A 104 15.23 -13.40 -4.26
CA SER A 104 16.07 -12.69 -3.31
C SER A 104 15.64 -12.93 -1.86
N ALA A 105 16.61 -13.06 -0.97
CA ALA A 105 16.37 -13.03 0.48
C ALA A 105 15.84 -11.67 0.97
N ASP A 106 15.97 -10.62 0.16
CA ASP A 106 15.47 -9.29 0.42
C ASP A 106 14.01 -9.08 -0.09
N TYR A 107 13.36 -10.10 -0.65
CA TYR A 107 12.03 -10.03 -1.22
C TYR A 107 11.03 -9.35 -0.26
N ASN A 108 10.21 -8.46 -0.81
CA ASN A 108 9.22 -7.65 -0.10
C ASN A 108 9.79 -6.77 1.03
N GLN A 109 11.01 -6.27 0.86
CA GLN A 109 11.66 -5.44 1.86
C GLN A 109 12.24 -4.15 1.27
N TRP A 110 12.18 -3.06 2.05
CA TRP A 110 12.90 -1.84 1.75
C TRP A 110 14.39 -2.03 2.00
N ARG A 111 15.21 -1.74 1.00
CA ARG A 111 16.67 -1.80 1.07
C ARG A 111 17.29 -0.49 0.66
N ARG A 112 18.42 -0.19 1.27
CA ARG A 112 19.25 0.96 0.92
C ARG A 112 20.65 0.50 0.56
N ILE A 113 21.14 0.93 -0.61
CA ILE A 113 22.53 0.69 -1.00
C ILE A 113 23.39 1.80 -0.37
N PRO A 114 24.37 1.47 0.51
CA PRO A 114 25.28 2.45 1.10
C PRO A 114 26.13 3.15 0.04
N ALA A 115 26.53 4.38 0.31
CA ALA A 115 27.51 5.09 -0.52
C ALA A 115 28.89 5.10 0.19
N PRO A 116 30.01 5.05 -0.56
CA PRO A 116 30.07 4.66 -1.97
C PRO A 116 29.87 3.14 -2.12
N SER A 117 29.13 2.71 -3.13
CA SER A 117 29.01 1.30 -3.48
C SER A 117 29.36 1.08 -4.94
N PRO A 118 30.25 0.15 -5.26
CA PRO A 118 30.52 -0.21 -6.66
C PRO A 118 29.33 -0.94 -7.30
N ASN A 119 28.46 -1.58 -6.49
CA ASN A 119 27.41 -2.42 -6.98
C ASN A 119 26.16 -1.60 -7.34
N GLN A 120 25.68 -1.80 -8.54
CA GLN A 120 24.38 -1.29 -8.98
C GLN A 120 23.25 -2.18 -8.45
N PRO A 121 22.01 -1.66 -8.33
CA PRO A 121 20.89 -2.45 -7.82
C PRO A 121 20.64 -3.72 -8.65
N GLY A 122 20.79 -3.67 -9.97
CA GLY A 122 20.65 -4.85 -10.86
C GLY A 122 21.72 -5.93 -10.69
N GLU A 123 22.83 -5.65 -10.01
CA GLU A 123 23.83 -6.65 -9.63
C GLU A 123 23.45 -7.37 -8.31
N ARG A 124 22.48 -6.79 -7.56
CA ARG A 124 22.02 -7.34 -6.28
C ARG A 124 20.70 -8.07 -6.41
N TRP A 125 19.78 -7.51 -7.20
CA TRP A 125 18.41 -8.01 -7.34
C TRP A 125 18.01 -8.03 -8.82
N GLY A 126 17.34 -9.08 -9.23
CA GLY A 126 16.81 -9.22 -10.59
C GLY A 126 15.62 -8.29 -10.86
N SER A 127 14.91 -7.87 -9.77
CA SER A 127 13.78 -6.93 -9.84
C SER A 127 13.67 -6.09 -8.57
N PHE A 128 13.28 -4.82 -8.70
CA PHE A 128 13.11 -3.88 -7.59
C PHE A 128 12.35 -2.63 -8.01
N GLU A 129 11.64 -2.01 -7.07
CA GLU A 129 11.07 -0.68 -7.19
C GLU A 129 12.08 0.39 -6.72
N ARG A 130 12.28 1.46 -7.51
CA ARG A 130 13.03 2.65 -7.06
C ARG A 130 12.13 3.49 -6.18
N MET A 131 12.49 3.69 -4.91
CA MET A 131 11.66 4.47 -3.99
C MET A 131 11.74 5.97 -4.25
N ARG A 132 12.79 6.44 -4.94
CA ARG A 132 12.83 7.75 -5.58
C ARG A 132 12.80 7.57 -7.09
N ARG A 133 11.63 7.79 -7.68
CA ARG A 133 11.37 7.72 -9.11
C ARG A 133 11.69 9.06 -9.79
N ASP A 134 11.65 9.09 -11.10
CA ASP A 134 11.77 10.32 -11.89
C ASP A 134 10.40 11.00 -12.13
N ASP A 135 9.30 10.37 -11.67
CA ASP A 135 7.94 10.91 -11.62
C ASP A 135 7.50 11.18 -10.18
N ASP A 136 6.29 11.73 -9.99
CA ASP A 136 5.75 12.11 -8.70
C ASP A 136 4.96 10.99 -7.99
N ALA A 137 4.88 9.79 -8.57
CA ALA A 137 4.04 8.73 -8.02
C ALA A 137 4.42 8.34 -6.58
N TYR A 138 5.71 8.40 -6.23
CA TYR A 138 6.22 8.10 -4.89
C TYR A 138 6.69 9.33 -4.11
N GLU A 139 6.29 10.54 -4.54
CA GLU A 139 6.61 11.76 -3.77
C GLU A 139 5.97 11.78 -2.38
N LEU A 140 4.93 10.98 -2.21
CA LEU A 140 4.26 10.69 -0.93
C LEU A 140 3.62 9.31 -1.01
N GLY A 141 3.79 8.51 0.03
CA GLY A 141 3.22 7.16 0.09
C GLY A 141 3.16 6.60 1.50
N LEU A 142 2.54 5.43 1.61
CA LEU A 142 2.37 4.67 2.84
C LEU A 142 2.50 3.18 2.50
N VAL A 143 3.35 2.48 3.22
CA VAL A 143 3.52 1.03 3.07
C VAL A 143 2.28 0.31 3.60
N VAL A 144 1.77 -0.64 2.83
CA VAL A 144 0.74 -1.59 3.26
C VAL A 144 1.43 -2.90 3.60
N GLU A 145 1.29 -3.37 4.84
CA GLU A 145 1.93 -4.59 5.33
C GLU A 145 1.25 -5.86 4.78
N HIS A 146 1.16 -5.91 3.45
CA HIS A 146 0.81 -7.13 2.73
C HIS A 146 2.00 -8.07 2.69
N ASN A 147 1.76 -9.37 2.93
CA ASN A 147 2.81 -10.39 2.87
C ASN A 147 4.02 -10.05 3.77
N ALA A 148 3.77 -9.60 4.99
CA ALA A 148 4.84 -9.23 5.95
C ALA A 148 5.81 -10.38 6.28
N ALA A 149 5.40 -11.63 6.06
CA ALA A 149 6.26 -12.81 6.17
C ALA A 149 7.18 -13.03 4.95
N CYS A 150 7.13 -12.14 3.95
CA CYS A 150 7.96 -12.20 2.74
C CYS A 150 7.86 -13.54 1.99
N VAL A 151 6.66 -14.14 1.92
CA VAL A 151 6.41 -15.40 1.21
C VAL A 151 6.66 -15.17 -0.29
N PRO A 152 7.64 -15.85 -0.90
CA PRO A 152 7.99 -15.64 -2.29
C PRO A 152 6.78 -15.87 -3.23
N GLY A 153 6.59 -14.94 -4.18
CA GLY A 153 5.51 -15.02 -5.17
C GLY A 153 4.11 -14.65 -4.68
N ALA A 154 3.92 -14.33 -3.38
CA ALA A 154 2.62 -13.93 -2.83
C ALA A 154 2.28 -12.44 -3.08
N GLY A 155 3.16 -11.69 -3.70
CA GLY A 155 3.05 -10.26 -3.96
C GLY A 155 3.91 -9.43 -3.01
N SER A 156 4.47 -8.35 -3.52
CA SER A 156 5.40 -7.45 -2.84
C SER A 156 5.15 -5.99 -3.23
N ALA A 157 5.85 -5.07 -2.58
CA ALA A 157 5.88 -3.65 -2.91
C ALA A 157 4.46 -3.03 -3.00
N ILE A 158 3.64 -3.24 -1.98
CA ILE A 158 2.28 -2.72 -1.94
C ILE A 158 2.22 -1.42 -1.12
N PHE A 159 1.78 -0.35 -1.78
CA PHE A 159 1.70 0.98 -1.20
C PHE A 159 0.33 1.64 -1.41
N VAL A 160 0.02 2.62 -0.58
CA VAL A 160 -0.89 3.71 -0.93
C VAL A 160 -0.03 4.87 -1.39
N HIS A 161 -0.21 5.38 -2.61
CA HIS A 161 0.67 6.40 -3.18
C HIS A 161 -0.09 7.41 -4.07
N VAL A 162 0.60 8.42 -4.58
CA VAL A 162 0.03 9.37 -5.52
C VAL A 162 -0.11 8.68 -6.89
N TRP A 163 -1.25 8.84 -7.58
CA TRP A 163 -1.39 8.31 -8.93
C TRP A 163 -0.46 9.03 -9.94
N GLY A 164 0.12 8.28 -10.87
CA GLY A 164 1.03 8.84 -11.88
C GLY A 164 0.32 9.73 -12.92
N ALA A 165 -0.98 9.49 -13.14
CA ALA A 165 -1.90 10.37 -13.85
C ALA A 165 -3.28 10.24 -13.17
N PRO A 166 -4.14 11.29 -13.24
CA PRO A 166 -5.44 11.27 -12.59
C PRO A 166 -6.24 10.01 -12.94
N ARG A 167 -6.58 9.22 -11.93
CA ARG A 167 -7.31 7.95 -12.02
C ARG A 167 -6.64 6.84 -12.84
N ALA A 168 -5.36 6.93 -13.12
CA ALA A 168 -4.63 5.82 -13.75
C ALA A 168 -4.59 4.61 -12.80
N PRO A 169 -4.90 3.40 -13.27
CA PRO A 169 -4.74 2.17 -12.49
C PRO A 169 -3.28 1.88 -12.21
N THR A 170 -3.03 1.09 -11.16
CA THR A 170 -1.68 0.71 -10.73
C THR A 170 -1.30 -0.71 -11.19
N LEU A 171 -0.12 -1.16 -10.77
CA LEU A 171 0.31 -2.56 -10.94
C LEU A 171 -0.01 -3.43 -9.71
N GLY A 172 -0.67 -2.87 -8.69
CA GLY A 172 -1.06 -3.60 -7.46
C GLY A 172 -1.26 -2.70 -6.25
N CYS A 173 -0.75 -1.48 -6.27
CA CYS A 173 -0.93 -0.49 -5.22
C CYS A 173 -2.35 0.10 -5.21
N THR A 174 -2.64 0.91 -4.20
CA THR A 174 -3.81 1.79 -4.16
C THR A 174 -3.33 3.22 -4.37
N ALA A 175 -3.90 3.96 -5.33
CA ALA A 175 -3.45 5.30 -5.63
C ALA A 175 -4.58 6.33 -5.57
N MET A 176 -4.23 7.58 -5.22
CA MET A 176 -5.16 8.71 -5.08
C MET A 176 -4.47 10.03 -5.39
N SER A 177 -5.20 11.14 -5.32
CA SER A 177 -4.60 12.47 -5.44
C SER A 177 -3.62 12.73 -4.28
N LYS A 178 -2.62 13.58 -4.51
CA LYS A 178 -1.66 13.98 -3.48
C LYS A 178 -2.33 14.61 -2.27
N ASP A 179 -3.31 15.48 -2.51
CA ASP A 179 -4.02 16.22 -1.45
C ASP A 179 -4.86 15.27 -0.58
N ASP A 180 -5.51 14.29 -1.20
CA ASP A 180 -6.26 13.27 -0.49
C ASP A 180 -5.32 12.38 0.34
N LEU A 181 -4.19 11.98 -0.22
CA LEU A 181 -3.19 11.18 0.49
C LEU A 181 -2.59 11.95 1.67
N LEU A 182 -2.26 13.23 1.49
CA LEU A 182 -1.77 14.07 2.58
C LEU A 182 -2.82 14.23 3.68
N THR A 183 -4.09 14.41 3.31
CA THR A 183 -5.22 14.47 4.25
C THR A 183 -5.36 13.14 5.00
N LEU A 184 -5.21 12.02 4.32
CA LEU A 184 -5.25 10.69 4.91
C LEU A 184 -4.10 10.50 5.91
N LEU A 185 -2.86 10.81 5.53
CA LEU A 185 -1.67 10.66 6.40
C LEU A 185 -1.74 11.53 7.65
N ARG A 186 -2.27 12.76 7.55
CA ARG A 186 -2.49 13.64 8.71
C ARG A 186 -3.56 13.12 9.67
N TRP A 187 -4.58 12.44 9.14
CA TRP A 187 -5.64 11.84 9.95
C TRP A 187 -5.16 10.58 10.70
N LEU A 188 -4.23 9.81 10.13
CA LEU A 188 -3.74 8.57 10.73
C LEU A 188 -3.05 8.84 12.07
N ASP A 189 -3.49 8.08 13.09
CA ASP A 189 -2.86 8.05 14.41
C ASP A 189 -2.25 6.67 14.66
N PRO A 190 -0.92 6.54 14.72
CA PRO A 190 -0.28 5.27 15.00
C PRO A 190 -0.71 4.64 16.33
N ALA A 191 -1.03 5.45 17.34
CA ALA A 191 -1.48 4.96 18.66
C ALA A 191 -2.83 4.23 18.58
N ALA A 192 -3.64 4.50 17.56
CA ALA A 192 -4.92 3.83 17.32
C ALA A 192 -4.77 2.51 16.51
N ALA A 193 -3.53 2.08 16.20
CA ALA A 193 -3.24 0.90 15.39
C ALA A 193 -4.11 0.81 14.12
N PRO A 194 -4.06 1.83 13.23
CA PRO A 194 -4.93 1.90 12.08
C PRO A 194 -4.68 0.77 11.11
N VAL A 195 -5.74 0.27 10.47
CA VAL A 195 -5.67 -0.78 9.46
C VAL A 195 -6.28 -0.33 8.12
N LEU A 196 -5.80 -0.91 7.04
CA LEU A 196 -6.45 -0.87 5.74
C LEU A 196 -7.32 -2.14 5.60
N VAL A 197 -8.62 -1.95 5.42
CA VAL A 197 -9.55 -2.99 4.96
C VAL A 197 -9.81 -2.72 3.48
N GLN A 198 -9.57 -3.69 2.61
CA GLN A 198 -9.72 -3.51 1.17
C GLN A 198 -10.35 -4.77 0.56
N ALA A 199 -11.51 -4.64 -0.07
CA ALA A 199 -12.18 -5.74 -0.75
C ALA A 199 -13.31 -5.24 -1.67
N PRO A 200 -13.76 -6.03 -2.66
CA PRO A 200 -15.04 -5.80 -3.31
C PRO A 200 -16.17 -5.82 -2.28
N ARG A 201 -17.20 -5.01 -2.47
CA ARG A 201 -18.35 -4.92 -1.53
C ARG A 201 -18.96 -6.29 -1.25
N THR A 202 -19.06 -7.13 -2.27
CA THR A 202 -19.62 -8.49 -2.16
C THR A 202 -18.76 -9.43 -1.33
N ALA A 203 -17.46 -9.14 -1.18
CA ALA A 203 -16.51 -9.97 -0.44
C ALA A 203 -16.31 -9.52 1.02
N LEU A 204 -16.74 -8.31 1.39
CA LEU A 204 -16.62 -7.80 2.77
C LEU A 204 -17.23 -8.74 3.83
N PRO A 205 -18.44 -9.36 3.62
CA PRO A 205 -19.00 -10.28 4.60
C PRO A 205 -18.18 -11.54 4.85
N ALA A 206 -17.27 -11.90 3.94
CA ALA A 206 -16.36 -13.04 4.11
C ALA A 206 -15.11 -12.73 4.94
N LEU A 207 -14.81 -11.46 5.16
CA LEU A 207 -13.64 -11.06 5.97
C LEU A 207 -13.82 -11.48 7.43
N ARG A 208 -12.84 -12.21 7.95
CA ARG A 208 -12.71 -12.56 9.36
C ARG A 208 -11.30 -12.25 9.79
N LEU A 209 -11.12 -11.70 10.98
CA LEU A 209 -9.79 -11.48 11.57
C LEU A 209 -9.25 -12.81 12.14
N ARG A 210 -7.94 -12.90 12.18
CA ARG A 210 -7.21 -13.99 12.85
C ARG A 210 -7.24 -13.82 14.35
#